data_3edb92e8dc7c46b1509e54a147bce5cd
#
_entry.id   3edb92e8dc7c46b1509e54a147bce5cd
#
_cell.length_a   1.000
_cell.length_b   1.000
_cell.length_c   1.000
_cell.angle_alpha   90.00
_cell.angle_beta   90.00
_cell.angle_gamma   90.00
#
_symmetry.space_group_name_H-M   'P 1'
#
loop_
_entity.id
_entity.type
_entity.pdbx_description
1 polymer ?
#
loop_
_entity_poly.entity_id
_entity_poly.type
_entity_poly.pdbx_seq_one_letter_code
_entity_poly.pdbx_strand_id
1 'polypeptide(L)'
;MSYKFKASCLKFRWIAVFLLFFQFGFSQAKKVPKEIGTQRFEDLDALVQQNQKILGGNAVAMVWTDSLVYKRELGEFDSKTVAQIASASKWLTAALVMMYVDEGKISLDDKVSKYIPDFELYGKNYITIRHCLSHYTGIKVETGLKALLARKKYATLKEEAEAYARDEIQANAGEEFRYSTVGLNIAGAILEIVTKKKFDMLIKQKLFNPLGMRKTSFSTLDGSPSNPSGGAVSTAEEYMHFLQMLLNNGKYNGVHILSEASVTEMRKMQTTPEQIKYAPKAAEGFGYALGSWVLEEGTNSIAKAEASPGLFGTWPMVDWCRHYAAIIFVKTLLNGETKRDIYMQMKDAIDEKVHPKCE
;
A
#
# COMPACT_ATOMS: atom_id res chain seq x y z
N MET A 1 -78.60 -63.37 0.36
CA MET A 1 -78.36 -62.02 -0.16
C MET A 1 -77.01 -62.03 -0.78
N SER A 2 -76.95 -61.99 -2.10
CA SER A 2 -75.75 -62.12 -2.93
C SER A 2 -75.36 -60.73 -3.42
N TYR A 3 -74.15 -60.31 -3.19
CA TYR A 3 -73.60 -59.15 -3.87
C TYR A 3 -72.38 -59.54 -4.72
N LYS A 4 -72.56 -59.39 -6.03
CA LYS A 4 -71.56 -59.60 -7.07
C LYS A 4 -70.60 -58.40 -7.10
N PHE A 5 -69.29 -58.63 -6.96
CA PHE A 5 -68.25 -57.65 -7.23
C PHE A 5 -67.87 -57.71 -8.72
N LYS A 6 -68.03 -56.56 -9.40
CA LYS A 6 -67.50 -56.30 -10.75
C LYS A 6 -66.07 -55.90 -10.70
N ALA A 7 -65.17 -56.62 -11.37
CA ALA A 7 -63.79 -56.23 -11.60
C ALA A 7 -63.70 -55.11 -12.65
N SER A 8 -63.16 -53.98 -12.33
CA SER A 8 -62.81 -52.89 -13.24
C SER A 8 -61.34 -52.94 -13.60
N CYS A 9 -61.06 -53.11 -14.89
CA CYS A 9 -59.71 -53.21 -15.46
C CYS A 9 -59.11 -51.84 -15.58
N LEU A 10 -58.12 -51.52 -14.74
CA LEU A 10 -57.35 -50.22 -14.80
C LEU A 10 -56.13 -50.41 -15.72
N LYS A 11 -56.17 -49.75 -16.85
CA LYS A 11 -55.04 -49.68 -17.79
C LYS A 11 -53.93 -48.83 -17.18
N PHE A 12 -52.78 -49.43 -16.86
CA PHE A 12 -51.55 -48.76 -16.47
C PHE A 12 -50.98 -48.06 -17.70
N ARG A 13 -51.03 -46.71 -17.69
CA ARG A 13 -50.24 -45.83 -18.60
C ARG A 13 -48.85 -45.63 -18.03
N TRP A 14 -47.86 -46.17 -18.72
CA TRP A 14 -46.44 -45.87 -18.43
C TRP A 14 -46.15 -44.39 -18.75
N ILE A 15 -45.87 -43.54 -17.70
CA ILE A 15 -45.34 -42.23 -17.85
C ILE A 15 -43.82 -42.38 -17.79
N ALA A 16 -43.17 -42.23 -18.95
CA ALA A 16 -41.69 -42.11 -19.01
C ALA A 16 -41.28 -40.75 -18.46
N VAL A 17 -40.73 -40.74 -17.25
CA VAL A 17 -40.10 -39.55 -16.68
C VAL A 17 -38.71 -39.40 -17.28
N PHE A 18 -38.56 -38.46 -18.21
CA PHE A 18 -37.27 -38.02 -18.71
C PHE A 18 -36.55 -37.24 -17.58
N LEU A 19 -35.62 -37.88 -16.87
CA LEU A 19 -34.67 -37.24 -15.99
C LEU A 19 -33.64 -36.50 -16.85
N LEU A 20 -33.87 -35.19 -17.07
CA LEU A 20 -32.85 -34.27 -17.57
C LEU A 20 -31.78 -34.11 -16.50
N PHE A 21 -30.66 -34.83 -16.66
CA PHE A 21 -29.43 -34.55 -15.93
C PHE A 21 -28.88 -33.20 -16.39
N PHE A 22 -29.20 -32.13 -15.64
CA PHE A 22 -28.43 -30.89 -15.70
C PHE A 22 -27.03 -31.18 -15.13
N GLN A 23 -26.08 -31.46 -16.01
CA GLN A 23 -24.67 -31.43 -15.66
C GLN A 23 -24.32 -29.96 -15.36
N PHE A 24 -24.38 -29.59 -14.08
CA PHE A 24 -23.67 -28.40 -13.60
C PHE A 24 -22.16 -28.62 -13.83
N GLY A 25 -21.69 -28.16 -14.96
CA GLY A 25 -20.27 -28.01 -15.20
C GLY A 25 -19.71 -27.05 -14.14
N PHE A 26 -19.18 -27.58 -13.05
CA PHE A 26 -18.30 -26.83 -12.18
C PHE A 26 -17.10 -26.40 -13.04
N SER A 27 -17.16 -25.17 -13.54
CA SER A 27 -15.97 -24.50 -14.06
C SER A 27 -14.96 -24.47 -12.92
N GLN A 28 -14.02 -25.41 -12.92
CA GLN A 28 -12.86 -25.33 -12.05
C GLN A 28 -12.16 -24.04 -12.43
N ALA A 29 -12.25 -23.03 -11.55
CA ALA A 29 -11.46 -21.81 -11.68
C ALA A 29 -10.01 -22.26 -11.86
N LYS A 30 -9.43 -22.02 -13.05
CA LYS A 30 -8.03 -22.35 -13.33
C LYS A 30 -7.19 -21.76 -12.22
N LYS A 31 -6.56 -22.61 -11.40
CA LYS A 31 -5.59 -22.15 -10.38
C LYS A 31 -4.54 -21.32 -11.10
N VAL A 32 -4.41 -20.06 -10.74
CA VAL A 32 -3.33 -19.20 -11.28
C VAL A 32 -2.00 -19.87 -10.96
N PRO A 33 -1.11 -20.05 -11.94
CA PRO A 33 0.18 -20.70 -11.69
C PRO A 33 0.94 -19.99 -10.54
N LYS A 34 1.64 -20.76 -9.70
CA LYS A 34 2.53 -20.22 -8.65
C LYS A 34 3.74 -19.48 -9.22
N GLU A 35 4.08 -19.81 -10.46
CA GLU A 35 5.27 -19.35 -11.17
C GLU A 35 4.88 -18.80 -12.53
N ILE A 36 5.38 -17.60 -12.85
CA ILE A 36 5.22 -16.95 -14.15
C ILE A 36 6.57 -16.30 -14.51
N GLY A 37 7.06 -16.52 -15.73
CA GLY A 37 8.21 -15.80 -16.28
C GLY A 37 9.56 -16.11 -15.60
N THR A 38 9.67 -17.19 -14.84
CA THR A 38 10.89 -17.54 -14.07
C THR A 38 12.11 -17.76 -14.97
N GLN A 39 11.92 -18.30 -16.18
CA GLN A 39 13.02 -18.46 -17.17
C GLN A 39 13.49 -17.12 -17.72
N ARG A 40 12.61 -16.15 -17.93
CA ARG A 40 12.97 -14.81 -18.38
C ARG A 40 13.71 -14.01 -17.30
N PHE A 41 13.31 -14.19 -16.04
CA PHE A 41 13.87 -13.51 -14.87
C PHE A 41 14.64 -14.49 -13.97
N GLU A 42 15.55 -15.29 -14.56
CA GLU A 42 16.25 -16.37 -13.85
C GLU A 42 17.10 -15.86 -12.68
N ASP A 43 17.77 -14.71 -12.82
CA ASP A 43 18.59 -14.12 -11.77
C ASP A 43 17.72 -13.63 -10.61
N LEU A 44 16.60 -12.94 -10.90
CA LEU A 44 15.60 -12.56 -9.89
C LEU A 44 15.04 -13.79 -9.18
N ASP A 45 14.70 -14.82 -9.94
CA ASP A 45 14.13 -16.06 -9.41
C ASP A 45 15.10 -16.79 -8.49
N ALA A 46 16.38 -16.86 -8.88
CA ALA A 46 17.45 -17.39 -8.04
C ALA A 46 17.61 -16.58 -6.75
N LEU A 47 17.65 -15.25 -6.83
CA LEU A 47 17.75 -14.37 -5.66
C LEU A 47 16.57 -14.57 -4.70
N VAL A 48 15.34 -14.66 -5.22
CA VAL A 48 14.14 -14.89 -4.38
C VAL A 48 14.22 -16.24 -3.68
N GLN A 49 14.63 -17.31 -4.39
CA GLN A 49 14.74 -18.66 -3.82
C GLN A 49 15.88 -18.78 -2.81
N GLN A 50 17.07 -18.30 -3.15
CA GLN A 50 18.26 -18.37 -2.28
C GLN A 50 18.04 -17.61 -0.97
N ASN A 51 17.30 -16.51 -1.02
CA ASN A 51 17.02 -15.68 0.11
C ASN A 51 15.71 -16.04 0.85
N GLN A 52 15.04 -17.15 0.51
CA GLN A 52 13.77 -17.55 1.11
C GLN A 52 13.79 -17.52 2.64
N LYS A 53 14.85 -18.05 3.26
CA LYS A 53 14.99 -18.06 4.72
C LYS A 53 15.07 -16.65 5.32
N ILE A 54 15.84 -15.75 4.68
CA ILE A 54 15.98 -14.34 5.10
C ILE A 54 14.66 -13.59 4.90
N LEU A 55 13.91 -13.94 3.86
CA LEU A 55 12.55 -13.42 3.59
C LEU A 55 11.48 -13.98 4.54
N GLY A 56 11.86 -14.83 5.52
CA GLY A 56 10.96 -15.37 6.54
C GLY A 56 10.28 -16.67 6.16
N GLY A 57 10.76 -17.37 5.14
CA GLY A 57 10.24 -18.67 4.67
C GLY A 57 9.08 -18.57 3.70
N ASN A 58 8.27 -17.51 3.81
CA ASN A 58 7.05 -17.26 3.03
C ASN A 58 7.18 -15.91 2.28
N ALA A 59 7.15 -15.94 0.97
CA ALA A 59 7.28 -14.74 0.16
C ALA A 59 6.49 -14.82 -1.14
N VAL A 60 6.09 -13.67 -1.66
CA VAL A 60 5.56 -13.50 -3.02
C VAL A 60 6.37 -12.40 -3.69
N ALA A 61 6.97 -12.71 -4.84
CA ALA A 61 7.62 -11.72 -5.68
C ALA A 61 6.84 -11.59 -7.00
N MET A 62 6.55 -10.37 -7.40
CA MET A 62 5.80 -10.09 -8.64
C MET A 62 6.42 -8.90 -9.36
N VAL A 63 6.49 -9.00 -10.71
CA VAL A 63 6.86 -7.88 -11.60
C VAL A 63 5.76 -7.74 -12.65
N TRP A 64 5.31 -6.51 -12.82
CA TRP A 64 4.31 -6.12 -13.79
C TRP A 64 4.86 -5.00 -14.69
N THR A 65 4.63 -5.13 -16.00
CA THR A 65 4.90 -4.09 -17.00
C THR A 65 3.55 -3.66 -17.61
N ASP A 66 3.23 -4.12 -18.82
CA ASP A 66 1.88 -4.02 -19.41
C ASP A 66 1.00 -5.24 -19.04
N SER A 67 1.61 -6.26 -18.46
CA SER A 67 1.01 -7.49 -17.93
C SER A 67 1.88 -8.04 -16.78
N LEU A 68 1.38 -9.05 -16.08
CA LEU A 68 2.18 -9.77 -15.09
C LEU A 68 3.24 -10.60 -15.81
N VAL A 69 4.51 -10.16 -15.75
CA VAL A 69 5.63 -10.76 -16.47
C VAL A 69 6.47 -11.72 -15.62
N TYR A 70 6.41 -11.57 -14.30
CA TYR A 70 7.07 -12.46 -13.36
C TYR A 70 6.21 -12.63 -12.09
N LYS A 71 6.15 -13.88 -11.59
CA LYS A 71 5.61 -14.21 -10.28
C LYS A 71 6.32 -15.44 -9.70
N ARG A 72 6.69 -15.36 -8.42
CA ARG A 72 7.15 -16.47 -7.61
C ARG A 72 6.43 -16.45 -6.25
N GLU A 73 5.87 -17.57 -5.87
CA GLU A 73 5.24 -17.79 -4.57
C GLU A 73 6.04 -18.85 -3.81
N LEU A 74 6.51 -18.49 -2.61
CA LEU A 74 7.32 -19.38 -1.76
C LEU A 74 6.63 -19.68 -0.45
N GLY A 75 6.83 -20.90 0.05
CA GLY A 75 6.23 -21.38 1.29
C GLY A 75 4.71 -21.47 1.20
N GLU A 76 4.04 -20.98 2.24
CA GLU A 76 2.57 -21.00 2.34
C GLU A 76 1.91 -19.74 1.77
N PHE A 77 2.69 -18.73 1.37
CA PHE A 77 2.15 -17.51 0.80
C PHE A 77 1.78 -17.70 -0.68
N ASP A 78 0.64 -17.14 -1.02
CA ASP A 78 0.23 -16.88 -2.40
C ASP A 78 -0.03 -15.38 -2.59
N SER A 79 -0.26 -14.95 -3.83
CA SER A 79 -0.51 -13.55 -4.16
C SER A 79 -1.76 -12.95 -3.50
N LYS A 80 -2.63 -13.78 -2.92
CA LYS A 80 -3.89 -13.41 -2.24
C LYS A 80 -3.82 -13.53 -0.72
N THR A 81 -2.69 -13.94 -0.17
CA THR A 81 -2.46 -14.03 1.27
C THR A 81 -2.44 -12.64 1.89
N VAL A 82 -3.24 -12.44 2.93
CA VAL A 82 -3.33 -11.16 3.65
C VAL A 82 -2.23 -11.06 4.70
N ALA A 83 -1.48 -9.97 4.69
CA ALA A 83 -0.50 -9.68 5.72
C ALA A 83 -0.43 -8.17 6.03
N GLN A 84 0.12 -7.84 7.20
CA GLN A 84 0.41 -6.47 7.57
C GLN A 84 1.55 -5.91 6.72
N ILE A 85 1.33 -4.72 6.17
CA ILE A 85 2.31 -4.06 5.27
C ILE A 85 3.07 -2.92 5.96
N ALA A 86 2.78 -2.64 7.23
CA ALA A 86 3.44 -1.60 8.03
C ALA A 86 3.59 -0.29 7.26
N SER A 87 4.82 0.26 7.17
CA SER A 87 5.08 1.57 6.54
C SER A 87 4.74 1.66 5.05
N ALA A 88 4.57 0.55 4.34
CA ALA A 88 4.02 0.60 2.98
C ALA A 88 2.60 1.21 2.94
N SER A 89 1.93 1.33 4.09
CA SER A 89 0.69 2.08 4.27
C SER A 89 0.82 3.57 3.94
N LYS A 90 2.01 4.16 4.13
CA LYS A 90 2.22 5.61 3.94
C LYS A 90 1.96 6.06 2.51
N TRP A 91 2.37 5.25 1.54
CA TRP A 91 2.14 5.57 0.13
C TRP A 91 0.65 5.57 -0.23
N LEU A 92 -0.11 4.60 0.31
CA LEU A 92 -1.57 4.57 0.17
C LEU A 92 -2.23 5.81 0.80
N THR A 93 -1.76 6.21 1.99
CA THR A 93 -2.26 7.40 2.69
C THR A 93 -1.94 8.69 1.94
N ALA A 94 -0.70 8.82 1.41
CA ALA A 94 -0.32 9.98 0.60
C ALA A 94 -1.17 10.08 -0.66
N ALA A 95 -1.41 8.97 -1.36
CA ALA A 95 -2.30 8.95 -2.52
C ALA A 95 -3.73 9.40 -2.16
N LEU A 96 -4.28 8.94 -1.03
CA LEU A 96 -5.59 9.40 -0.56
C LEU A 96 -5.61 10.91 -0.30
N VAL A 97 -4.57 11.46 0.34
CA VAL A 97 -4.45 12.92 0.56
C VAL A 97 -4.44 13.65 -0.78
N MET A 98 -3.67 13.17 -1.76
CA MET A 98 -3.61 13.79 -3.09
C MET A 98 -4.93 13.73 -3.85
N MET A 99 -5.77 12.70 -3.64
CA MET A 99 -7.13 12.68 -4.20
C MET A 99 -7.98 13.84 -3.67
N TYR A 100 -7.81 14.22 -2.40
CA TYR A 100 -8.52 15.38 -1.82
C TYR A 100 -7.90 16.72 -2.26
N VAL A 101 -6.62 16.73 -2.62
CA VAL A 101 -5.96 17.87 -3.30
C VAL A 101 -6.55 18.04 -4.70
N ASP A 102 -6.69 16.95 -5.47
CA ASP A 102 -7.32 16.96 -6.81
C ASP A 102 -8.78 17.49 -6.77
N GLU A 103 -9.51 17.17 -5.70
CA GLU A 103 -10.87 17.67 -5.48
C GLU A 103 -10.93 19.14 -4.99
N GLY A 104 -9.77 19.79 -4.78
CA GLY A 104 -9.69 21.16 -4.26
C GLY A 104 -10.18 21.33 -2.80
N LYS A 105 -10.32 20.24 -2.05
CA LYS A 105 -10.82 20.27 -0.67
C LYS A 105 -9.75 20.63 0.35
N ILE A 106 -8.50 20.34 0.03
CA ILE A 106 -7.31 20.68 0.79
C ILE A 106 -6.18 21.05 -0.17
N SER A 107 -5.16 21.75 0.32
CA SER A 107 -3.91 22.00 -0.40
C SER A 107 -2.73 21.43 0.38
N LEU A 108 -1.68 20.99 -0.31
CA LEU A 108 -0.43 20.58 0.35
C LEU A 108 0.17 21.72 1.20
N ASP A 109 -0.08 22.97 0.82
CA ASP A 109 0.46 24.16 1.50
C ASP A 109 -0.51 24.70 2.57
N ASP A 110 -1.68 24.08 2.75
CA ASP A 110 -2.55 24.40 3.88
C ASP A 110 -1.86 24.13 5.21
N LYS A 111 -1.99 25.10 6.12
CA LYS A 111 -1.50 24.98 7.50
C LYS A 111 -2.32 23.93 8.25
N VAL A 112 -1.66 23.06 9.00
CA VAL A 112 -2.34 22.08 9.87
C VAL A 112 -3.29 22.79 10.85
N SER A 113 -2.90 23.96 11.37
CA SER A 113 -3.69 24.78 12.29
C SER A 113 -5.04 25.23 11.73
N LYS A 114 -5.20 25.30 10.39
CA LYS A 114 -6.50 25.56 9.72
C LYS A 114 -7.55 24.50 10.09
N TYR A 115 -7.13 23.29 10.36
CA TYR A 115 -7.98 22.12 10.65
C TYR A 115 -7.93 21.68 12.10
N ILE A 116 -6.76 21.85 12.75
CA ILE A 116 -6.49 21.45 14.13
C ILE A 116 -5.91 22.69 14.85
N PRO A 117 -6.76 23.51 15.50
CA PRO A 117 -6.36 24.79 16.12
C PRO A 117 -5.28 24.66 17.19
N ASP A 118 -5.13 23.50 17.83
CA ASP A 118 -4.07 23.21 18.80
C ASP A 118 -2.69 23.50 18.22
N PHE A 119 -2.47 23.34 16.91
CA PHE A 119 -1.18 23.66 16.26
C PHE A 119 -0.88 25.17 16.31
N GLU A 120 -1.87 26.02 16.28
CA GLU A 120 -1.69 27.45 16.48
C GLU A 120 -1.47 27.78 17.96
N LEU A 121 -2.31 27.20 18.84
CA LEU A 121 -2.23 27.39 20.30
C LEU A 121 -0.83 27.05 20.84
N TYR A 122 -0.18 26.01 20.31
CA TYR A 122 1.18 25.61 20.72
C TYR A 122 2.30 26.13 19.78
N GLY A 123 2.04 27.19 19.02
CA GLY A 123 3.04 27.90 18.21
C GLY A 123 3.57 27.11 17.00
N LYS A 124 2.77 26.17 16.44
CA LYS A 124 3.12 25.30 15.30
C LYS A 124 2.30 25.64 14.05
N ASN A 125 1.82 26.86 13.93
CA ASN A 125 0.95 27.31 12.83
C ASN A 125 1.66 27.37 11.45
N TYR A 126 2.96 27.13 11.41
CA TYR A 126 3.77 27.06 10.18
C TYR A 126 3.84 25.67 9.56
N ILE A 127 3.43 24.60 10.27
CA ILE A 127 3.44 23.24 9.75
C ILE A 127 2.34 23.08 8.69
N THR A 128 2.71 22.55 7.51
CA THR A 128 1.80 22.30 6.39
C THR A 128 1.50 20.82 6.20
N ILE A 129 0.49 20.51 5.39
CA ILE A 129 0.19 19.13 4.96
C ILE A 129 1.38 18.53 4.20
N ARG A 130 2.08 19.31 3.37
CA ARG A 130 3.34 18.91 2.70
C ARG A 130 4.39 18.44 3.71
N HIS A 131 4.64 19.22 4.76
CA HIS A 131 5.57 18.84 5.84
C HIS A 131 5.13 17.54 6.53
N CYS A 132 3.83 17.29 6.65
CA CYS A 132 3.31 16.04 7.20
C CYS A 132 3.62 14.83 6.30
N LEU A 133 3.39 14.92 4.99
CA LEU A 133 3.61 13.83 4.04
C LEU A 133 5.10 13.56 3.76
N SER A 134 5.96 14.55 3.98
CA SER A 134 7.40 14.49 3.71
C SER A 134 8.28 14.39 4.97
N HIS A 135 7.69 14.16 6.15
CA HIS A 135 8.40 14.03 7.43
C HIS A 135 9.24 15.24 7.88
N TYR A 136 8.80 16.44 7.52
CA TYR A 136 9.43 17.70 7.86
C TYR A 136 8.68 18.51 8.93
N THR A 137 7.85 17.85 9.75
CA THR A 137 7.07 18.57 10.78
C THR A 137 7.92 19.24 11.85
N GLY A 138 9.15 18.78 12.07
CA GLY A 138 10.02 19.22 13.16
C GLY A 138 9.56 18.78 14.56
N ILE A 139 8.42 18.11 14.69
CA ILE A 139 7.92 17.59 15.96
C ILE A 139 8.85 16.49 16.45
N LYS A 140 9.27 16.58 17.73
CA LYS A 140 10.10 15.58 18.37
C LYS A 140 9.41 14.23 18.44
N VAL A 141 10.08 13.20 18.02
CA VAL A 141 9.54 11.84 17.98
C VAL A 141 10.54 10.83 18.52
N GLU A 142 10.04 9.83 19.22
CA GLU A 142 10.81 8.62 19.48
C GLU A 142 11.01 7.85 18.18
N THR A 143 12.16 7.21 18.03
CA THR A 143 12.55 6.49 16.82
C THR A 143 12.83 5.03 17.10
N GLY A 144 12.80 4.18 16.05
CA GLY A 144 13.11 2.77 16.16
C GLY A 144 12.14 1.97 17.03
N LEU A 145 12.66 0.96 17.73
CA LEU A 145 11.85 0.08 18.57
C LEU A 145 11.16 0.80 19.74
N LYS A 146 11.79 1.86 20.27
CA LYS A 146 11.17 2.69 21.31
C LYS A 146 9.85 3.32 20.86
N ALA A 147 9.81 3.84 19.64
CA ALA A 147 8.59 4.42 19.07
C ALA A 147 7.44 3.39 18.97
N LEU A 148 7.78 2.14 18.62
CA LEU A 148 6.80 1.06 18.53
C LEU A 148 6.25 0.67 19.91
N LEU A 149 7.10 0.60 20.92
CA LEU A 149 6.73 0.21 22.30
C LEU A 149 6.05 1.34 23.06
N ALA A 150 6.39 2.60 22.79
CA ALA A 150 5.87 3.78 23.48
C ALA A 150 4.56 4.30 22.91
N ARG A 151 3.96 3.63 21.90
CA ARG A 151 2.75 4.13 21.24
C ARG A 151 1.60 4.29 22.24
N LYS A 152 1.25 5.54 22.51
CA LYS A 152 0.07 5.90 23.31
C LYS A 152 -1.21 5.46 22.58
N LYS A 153 -2.21 5.05 23.33
CA LYS A 153 -3.54 4.78 22.79
C LYS A 153 -4.39 6.03 22.86
N TYR A 154 -4.97 6.40 21.73
CA TYR A 154 -5.91 7.51 21.60
C TYR A 154 -7.27 6.96 21.16
N ALA A 155 -8.33 7.65 21.50
CA ALA A 155 -9.68 7.25 21.09
C ALA A 155 -9.98 7.65 19.64
N THR A 156 -9.34 8.71 19.12
CA THR A 156 -9.54 9.22 17.77
C THR A 156 -8.20 9.69 17.15
N LEU A 157 -8.14 9.74 15.81
CA LEU A 157 -7.01 10.36 15.11
C LEU A 157 -6.88 11.86 15.43
N LYS A 158 -8.01 12.54 15.67
CA LYS A 158 -8.00 13.95 16.06
C LYS A 158 -7.30 14.13 17.41
N GLU A 159 -7.65 13.33 18.41
CA GLU A 159 -7.00 13.35 19.74
C GLU A 159 -5.48 13.06 19.64
N GLU A 160 -5.09 12.09 18.79
CA GLU A 160 -3.69 11.79 18.52
C GLU A 160 -2.97 13.01 17.91
N ALA A 161 -3.57 13.67 16.91
CA ALA A 161 -3.00 14.85 16.27
C ALA A 161 -2.91 16.06 17.23
N GLU A 162 -3.92 16.28 18.08
CA GLU A 162 -3.89 17.30 19.16
C GLU A 162 -2.78 17.02 20.18
N ALA A 163 -2.49 15.74 20.46
CA ALA A 163 -1.36 15.40 21.33
C ALA A 163 -0.01 15.75 20.65
N TYR A 164 0.15 15.48 19.35
CA TYR A 164 1.34 15.93 18.62
C TYR A 164 1.52 17.46 18.60
N ALA A 165 0.42 18.22 18.63
CA ALA A 165 0.50 19.66 18.75
C ALA A 165 1.16 20.10 20.08
N ARG A 166 1.04 19.31 21.15
CA ARG A 166 1.65 19.58 22.49
C ARG A 166 3.09 19.10 22.61
N ASP A 167 3.53 18.16 21.75
CA ASP A 167 4.88 17.62 21.81
C ASP A 167 5.93 18.70 21.46
N GLU A 168 7.16 18.55 21.95
CA GLU A 168 8.26 19.46 21.69
C GLU A 168 8.62 19.53 20.21
N ILE A 169 9.10 20.69 19.76
CA ILE A 169 9.78 20.89 18.47
C ILE A 169 11.28 20.65 18.65
N GLN A 170 11.89 19.85 17.79
CA GLN A 170 13.33 19.62 17.75
C GLN A 170 14.03 20.33 16.59
N ALA A 171 13.28 20.74 15.56
CA ALA A 171 13.72 21.55 14.43
C ALA A 171 12.53 22.33 13.87
N ASN A 172 12.77 23.44 13.15
CA ASN A 172 11.68 24.10 12.41
C ASN A 172 11.16 23.19 11.29
N ALA A 173 9.87 23.35 10.97
CA ALA A 173 9.29 22.60 9.85
C ALA A 173 10.01 22.96 8.54
N GLY A 174 10.36 21.95 7.76
CA GLY A 174 11.10 22.09 6.50
C GLY A 174 12.62 22.07 6.64
N GLU A 175 13.19 22.11 7.86
CA GLU A 175 14.65 22.10 8.05
C GLU A 175 15.24 20.71 8.16
N GLU A 176 14.62 19.83 8.95
CA GLU A 176 15.13 18.49 9.21
C GLU A 176 14.12 17.41 8.82
N PHE A 177 14.54 16.48 7.97
CA PHE A 177 13.80 15.26 7.70
C PHE A 177 14.02 14.24 8.81
N ARG A 178 12.94 13.80 9.43
CA ARG A 178 12.96 12.73 10.43
C ARG A 178 11.79 11.78 10.21
N TYR A 179 12.09 10.61 9.67
CA TYR A 179 11.08 9.62 9.37
C TYR A 179 10.30 9.18 10.61
N SER A 180 8.97 9.31 10.56
CA SER A 180 8.11 8.99 11.71
C SER A 180 6.68 8.60 11.30
N THR A 181 5.83 8.37 12.30
CA THR A 181 4.39 8.14 12.11
C THR A 181 3.58 9.43 12.15
N VAL A 182 4.12 10.50 12.74
CA VAL A 182 3.41 11.73 13.13
C VAL A 182 2.71 12.37 11.95
N GLY A 183 3.44 12.69 10.88
CA GLY A 183 2.89 13.48 9.77
C GLY A 183 1.73 12.78 9.07
N LEU A 184 1.86 11.49 8.78
CA LEU A 184 0.80 10.74 8.07
C LEU A 184 -0.46 10.58 8.95
N ASN A 185 -0.30 10.46 10.28
CA ASN A 185 -1.43 10.39 11.20
C ASN A 185 -2.13 11.74 11.32
N ILE A 186 -1.38 12.86 11.34
CA ILE A 186 -1.95 14.22 11.25
C ILE A 186 -2.73 14.39 9.94
N ALA A 187 -2.16 14.00 8.81
CA ALA A 187 -2.83 14.09 7.51
C ALA A 187 -4.13 13.26 7.48
N GLY A 188 -4.12 12.05 8.04
CA GLY A 188 -5.31 11.22 8.22
C GLY A 188 -6.38 11.88 9.10
N ALA A 189 -5.99 12.53 10.20
CA ALA A 189 -6.89 13.28 11.07
C ALA A 189 -7.53 14.46 10.32
N ILE A 190 -6.76 15.20 9.52
CA ILE A 190 -7.27 16.28 8.69
C ILE A 190 -8.33 15.78 7.72
N LEU A 191 -8.10 14.63 7.06
CA LEU A 191 -9.12 14.05 6.17
C LEU A 191 -10.40 13.69 6.92
N GLU A 192 -10.32 13.11 8.12
CA GLU A 192 -11.52 12.85 8.96
C GLU A 192 -12.25 14.14 9.30
N ILE A 193 -11.55 15.22 9.65
CA ILE A 193 -12.12 16.52 9.99
C ILE A 193 -12.85 17.14 8.79
N VAL A 194 -12.19 17.16 7.63
CA VAL A 194 -12.75 17.76 6.41
C VAL A 194 -13.97 17.00 5.90
N THR A 195 -13.96 15.69 6.00
CA THR A 195 -14.98 14.83 5.40
C THR A 195 -16.07 14.38 6.37
N LYS A 196 -15.82 14.48 7.67
CA LYS A 196 -16.67 13.93 8.75
C LYS A 196 -16.84 12.40 8.66
N LYS A 197 -15.91 11.70 8.04
CA LYS A 197 -15.91 10.24 7.89
C LYS A 197 -14.63 9.66 8.48
N LYS A 198 -14.68 8.40 8.94
CA LYS A 198 -13.51 7.68 9.44
C LYS A 198 -12.52 7.37 8.32
N PHE A 199 -11.23 7.40 8.64
CA PHE A 199 -10.14 7.23 7.68
C PHE A 199 -10.22 5.91 6.90
N ASP A 200 -10.49 4.79 7.57
CA ASP A 200 -10.64 3.47 6.95
C ASP A 200 -11.80 3.42 5.95
N MET A 201 -12.91 4.10 6.24
CA MET A 201 -14.03 4.23 5.31
C MET A 201 -13.67 5.10 4.10
N LEU A 202 -12.93 6.19 4.32
CA LEU A 202 -12.51 7.10 3.26
C LEU A 202 -11.62 6.40 2.25
N ILE A 203 -10.54 5.78 2.73
CA ILE A 203 -9.56 5.12 1.85
C ILE A 203 -10.19 3.93 1.13
N LYS A 204 -11.07 3.19 1.81
CA LYS A 204 -11.82 2.10 1.19
C LYS A 204 -12.70 2.59 0.05
N GLN A 205 -13.47 3.66 0.27
CA GLN A 205 -14.40 4.20 -0.73
C GLN A 205 -13.66 4.86 -1.90
N LYS A 206 -12.63 5.65 -1.62
CA LYS A 206 -11.96 6.49 -2.61
C LYS A 206 -10.87 5.76 -3.39
N LEU A 207 -10.08 4.91 -2.70
CA LEU A 207 -8.91 4.28 -3.29
C LEU A 207 -9.11 2.77 -3.50
N PHE A 208 -9.50 2.02 -2.46
CA PHE A 208 -9.48 0.57 -2.53
C PHE A 208 -10.59 -0.01 -3.42
N ASN A 209 -11.82 0.50 -3.31
CA ASN A 209 -12.93 0.00 -4.14
C ASN A 209 -12.68 0.22 -5.64
N PRO A 210 -12.27 1.42 -6.12
CA PRO A 210 -11.96 1.63 -7.53
C PRO A 210 -10.79 0.78 -8.05
N LEU A 211 -9.81 0.47 -7.19
CA LEU A 211 -8.69 -0.40 -7.52
C LEU A 211 -8.99 -1.90 -7.36
N GLY A 212 -10.20 -2.27 -6.89
CA GLY A 212 -10.54 -3.66 -6.63
C GLY A 212 -9.81 -4.29 -5.44
N MET A 213 -9.26 -3.49 -4.52
CA MET A 213 -8.50 -3.92 -3.35
C MET A 213 -9.44 -4.28 -2.19
N ARG A 214 -10.13 -5.42 -2.30
CA ARG A 214 -11.22 -5.82 -1.38
C ARG A 214 -10.74 -6.37 -0.04
N LYS A 215 -9.53 -6.92 0.01
CA LYS A 215 -8.89 -7.48 1.21
C LYS A 215 -7.97 -6.48 1.90
N THR A 216 -7.66 -5.36 1.23
CA THR A 216 -6.84 -4.28 1.79
C THR A 216 -7.68 -3.44 2.74
N SER A 217 -7.16 -3.18 3.94
CA SER A 217 -7.92 -2.48 4.98
C SER A 217 -7.00 -1.78 5.98
N PHE A 218 -7.49 -0.65 6.50
CA PHE A 218 -6.97 0.03 7.69
C PHE A 218 -7.84 -0.19 8.93
N SER A 219 -8.89 -1.00 8.82
CA SER A 219 -9.80 -1.28 9.93
C SER A 219 -9.08 -2.02 11.05
N THR A 220 -9.38 -1.65 12.28
CA THR A 220 -8.87 -2.27 13.50
C THR A 220 -9.90 -3.22 14.09
N LEU A 221 -9.48 -4.35 14.63
CA LEU A 221 -10.40 -5.35 15.22
C LEU A 221 -10.92 -4.93 16.61
N ASP A 222 -10.17 -4.06 17.31
CA ASP A 222 -10.47 -3.61 18.66
C ASP A 222 -11.20 -2.26 18.69
N GLY A 223 -11.58 -1.73 17.54
CA GLY A 223 -12.25 -0.42 17.42
C GLY A 223 -11.36 0.79 17.69
N SER A 224 -10.05 0.59 17.87
CA SER A 224 -9.09 1.69 17.96
C SER A 224 -9.05 2.50 16.64
N PRO A 225 -8.60 3.76 16.64
CA PRO A 225 -8.48 4.53 15.41
C PRO A 225 -7.50 3.89 14.45
N SER A 226 -7.78 4.00 13.16
CA SER A 226 -6.87 3.59 12.10
C SER A 226 -5.49 4.20 12.28
N ASN A 227 -4.46 3.54 11.78
CA ASN A 227 -3.11 4.08 11.77
C ASN A 227 -2.68 4.40 10.33
N PRO A 228 -2.88 5.63 9.83
CA PRO A 228 -2.56 6.02 8.47
C PRO A 228 -1.09 5.77 8.07
N SER A 229 -0.20 5.81 9.04
CA SER A 229 1.25 5.65 8.82
C SER A 229 1.72 4.20 8.71
N GLY A 230 0.90 3.21 9.14
CA GLY A 230 1.43 1.85 9.22
C GLY A 230 0.43 0.75 9.57
N GLY A 231 -0.88 1.03 9.57
CA GLY A 231 -1.91 0.10 10.05
C GLY A 231 -2.55 -0.78 8.99
N ALA A 232 -2.16 -0.67 7.73
CA ALA A 232 -2.81 -1.45 6.68
C ALA A 232 -2.41 -2.92 6.67
N VAL A 233 -3.38 -3.75 6.31
CA VAL A 233 -3.18 -5.09 5.78
C VAL A 233 -3.46 -5.07 4.28
N SER A 234 -2.80 -5.94 3.50
CA SER A 234 -3.01 -6.07 2.05
C SER A 234 -2.62 -7.46 1.57
N THR A 235 -2.71 -7.68 0.27
CA THR A 235 -2.16 -8.84 -0.44
C THR A 235 -1.18 -8.36 -1.51
N ALA A 236 -0.28 -9.21 -1.99
CA ALA A 236 0.63 -8.86 -3.07
C ALA A 236 -0.12 -8.44 -4.35
N GLU A 237 -1.16 -9.17 -4.71
CA GLU A 237 -2.01 -8.90 -5.88
C GLU A 237 -2.70 -7.54 -5.77
N GLU A 238 -3.33 -7.23 -4.64
CA GLU A 238 -4.06 -5.97 -4.48
C GLU A 238 -3.13 -4.77 -4.37
N TYR A 239 -2.00 -4.90 -3.67
CA TYR A 239 -1.03 -3.81 -3.64
C TYR A 239 -0.44 -3.54 -5.02
N MET A 240 -0.28 -4.58 -5.85
CA MET A 240 0.13 -4.43 -7.25
C MET A 240 -0.86 -3.58 -8.06
N HIS A 241 -2.17 -3.65 -7.82
CA HIS A 241 -3.15 -2.76 -8.47
C HIS A 241 -2.87 -1.28 -8.17
N PHE A 242 -2.52 -0.97 -6.91
CA PHE A 242 -2.10 0.39 -6.53
C PHE A 242 -0.82 0.82 -7.26
N LEU A 243 0.19 -0.06 -7.34
CA LEU A 243 1.43 0.24 -8.06
C LEU A 243 1.19 0.44 -9.56
N GLN A 244 0.31 -0.35 -10.17
CA GLN A 244 -0.10 -0.17 -11.57
C GLN A 244 -0.77 1.20 -11.79
N MET A 245 -1.62 1.61 -10.87
CA MET A 245 -2.27 2.95 -10.92
C MET A 245 -1.21 4.05 -10.92
N LEU A 246 -0.21 3.98 -10.03
CA LEU A 246 0.88 4.95 -9.99
C LEU A 246 1.72 4.92 -11.28
N LEU A 247 2.13 3.74 -11.73
CA LEU A 247 2.92 3.54 -12.95
C LEU A 247 2.22 4.14 -14.17
N ASN A 248 0.89 4.04 -14.24
CA ASN A 248 0.06 4.54 -15.32
C ASN A 248 -0.46 5.98 -15.05
N ASN A 249 0.32 6.81 -14.33
CA ASN A 249 0.01 8.21 -14.08
C ASN A 249 -1.40 8.44 -13.52
N GLY A 250 -1.79 7.61 -12.54
CA GLY A 250 -3.06 7.72 -11.84
C GLY A 250 -4.24 6.98 -12.47
N LYS A 251 -4.02 6.20 -13.54
CA LYS A 251 -5.05 5.42 -14.22
C LYS A 251 -4.99 3.94 -13.86
N TYR A 252 -6.14 3.34 -13.66
CA TYR A 252 -6.28 1.90 -13.48
C TYR A 252 -7.50 1.37 -14.24
N ASN A 253 -7.30 0.35 -15.10
CA ASN A 253 -8.34 -0.22 -15.95
C ASN A 253 -9.17 0.85 -16.72
N GLY A 254 -8.50 1.87 -17.26
CA GLY A 254 -9.12 2.96 -18.00
C GLY A 254 -9.81 4.04 -17.15
N VAL A 255 -9.86 3.87 -15.82
CA VAL A 255 -10.46 4.83 -14.88
C VAL A 255 -9.39 5.73 -14.29
N HIS A 256 -9.64 7.04 -14.24
CA HIS A 256 -8.79 7.99 -13.52
C HIS A 256 -9.09 7.89 -12.01
N ILE A 257 -8.09 7.48 -11.24
CA ILE A 257 -8.14 7.37 -9.78
C ILE A 257 -7.48 8.60 -9.13
N LEU A 258 -6.39 9.05 -9.71
CA LEU A 258 -5.60 10.21 -9.30
C LEU A 258 -5.21 10.99 -10.54
N SER A 259 -5.04 12.32 -10.45
CA SER A 259 -4.56 13.10 -11.58
C SER A 259 -3.09 12.82 -11.88
N GLU A 260 -2.67 12.95 -13.13
CA GLU A 260 -1.25 12.85 -13.51
C GLU A 260 -0.40 13.92 -12.79
N ALA A 261 -0.95 15.12 -12.62
CA ALA A 261 -0.30 16.18 -11.86
C ALA A 261 -0.03 15.76 -10.40
N SER A 262 -0.99 15.09 -9.75
CA SER A 262 -0.82 14.60 -8.39
C SER A 262 0.17 13.44 -8.30
N VAL A 263 0.19 12.52 -9.26
CA VAL A 263 1.23 11.47 -9.32
C VAL A 263 2.62 12.10 -9.50
N THR A 264 2.73 13.09 -10.39
CA THR A 264 3.99 13.83 -10.59
C THR A 264 4.43 14.55 -9.32
N GLU A 265 3.49 15.22 -8.63
CA GLU A 265 3.78 15.90 -7.36
C GLU A 265 4.21 14.93 -6.26
N MET A 266 3.59 13.74 -6.19
CA MET A 266 4.00 12.68 -5.26
C MET A 266 5.43 12.19 -5.48
N ARG A 267 5.94 12.27 -6.72
CA ARG A 267 7.28 11.85 -7.12
C ARG A 267 8.35 12.92 -6.94
N LYS A 268 7.97 14.17 -6.62
CA LYS A 268 8.97 15.21 -6.37
C LYS A 268 9.73 14.94 -5.10
N MET A 269 11.05 14.83 -5.23
CA MET A 269 11.94 14.71 -4.09
C MET A 269 11.83 15.94 -3.19
N GLN A 270 11.60 15.71 -1.90
CA GLN A 270 11.43 16.74 -0.89
C GLN A 270 12.69 16.96 -0.04
N THR A 271 13.66 16.05 -0.14
CA THR A 271 14.84 16.03 0.75
C THR A 271 16.13 16.31 0.01
N THR A 272 17.10 16.88 0.73
CA THR A 272 18.52 16.77 0.36
C THR A 272 19.23 15.85 1.36
N PRO A 273 20.42 15.30 1.02
CA PRO A 273 21.16 14.40 1.93
C PRO A 273 21.46 15.05 3.29
N GLU A 274 21.75 16.36 3.30
CA GLU A 274 22.12 17.13 4.49
C GLU A 274 20.94 17.30 5.46
N GLN A 275 19.72 17.31 4.92
CA GLN A 275 18.50 17.47 5.71
C GLN A 275 18.05 16.17 6.38
N ILE A 276 18.52 15.01 5.90
CA ILE A 276 18.12 13.71 6.44
C ILE A 276 18.85 13.45 7.75
N LYS A 277 18.17 13.63 8.87
CA LYS A 277 18.71 13.38 10.23
C LYS A 277 18.32 12.02 10.80
N TYR A 278 17.24 11.43 10.29
CA TYR A 278 16.83 10.07 10.66
C TYR A 278 16.09 9.38 9.53
N ALA A 279 16.60 8.22 9.13
CA ALA A 279 15.95 7.25 8.25
C ALA A 279 16.11 5.84 8.82
N PRO A 280 15.17 4.91 8.59
CA PRO A 280 15.38 3.50 8.88
C PRO A 280 16.56 2.96 8.04
N LYS A 281 17.33 2.01 8.57
CA LYS A 281 18.48 1.41 7.86
C LYS A 281 18.12 0.87 6.46
N ALA A 282 16.93 0.31 6.31
CA ALA A 282 16.45 -0.17 5.02
C ALA A 282 16.33 0.94 3.95
N ALA A 283 16.29 2.19 4.35
CA ALA A 283 16.14 3.34 3.46
C ALA A 283 17.29 4.37 3.58
N GLU A 284 18.37 4.00 4.26
CA GLU A 284 19.52 4.86 4.44
C GLU A 284 20.17 5.22 3.09
N GLY A 285 20.41 6.52 2.84
CA GLY A 285 20.96 7.04 1.60
C GLY A 285 19.96 7.31 0.48
N PHE A 286 18.67 6.95 0.65
CA PHE A 286 17.63 7.36 -0.28
C PHE A 286 17.06 8.75 0.08
N GLY A 287 16.67 9.51 -0.95
CA GLY A 287 15.83 10.69 -0.80
C GLY A 287 14.39 10.31 -0.47
N TYR A 288 13.54 11.29 -0.18
CA TYR A 288 12.13 11.07 0.14
C TYR A 288 11.22 12.01 -0.65
N ALA A 289 10.11 11.49 -1.11
CA ALA A 289 9.06 12.23 -1.79
C ALA A 289 7.80 12.34 -0.90
N LEU A 290 6.58 12.20 -1.41
CA LEU A 290 5.37 12.22 -0.60
C LEU A 290 4.91 10.78 -0.31
N GLY A 291 5.34 10.23 0.82
CA GLY A 291 4.95 8.89 1.28
C GLY A 291 5.81 7.74 0.78
N SER A 292 6.87 8.00 0.02
CA SER A 292 7.77 7.02 -0.59
C SER A 292 9.23 7.48 -0.58
N TRP A 293 10.14 6.53 -0.69
CA TRP A 293 11.59 6.73 -0.82
C TRP A 293 11.97 6.77 -2.29
N VAL A 294 12.80 7.74 -2.66
CA VAL A 294 13.34 7.90 -4.01
C VAL A 294 14.55 6.98 -4.17
N LEU A 295 14.41 5.94 -4.99
CA LEU A 295 15.50 5.00 -5.30
C LEU A 295 16.40 5.53 -6.41
N GLU A 296 15.81 6.19 -7.42
CA GLU A 296 16.52 6.82 -8.53
C GLU A 296 15.94 8.21 -8.78
N GLU A 297 16.79 9.22 -8.70
CA GLU A 297 16.41 10.59 -9.04
C GLU A 297 16.40 10.79 -10.55
N GLY A 298 15.47 11.61 -11.01
CA GLY A 298 15.38 12.02 -12.41
C GLY A 298 15.55 13.52 -12.59
N THR A 299 15.20 14.03 -13.75
CA THR A 299 15.26 15.46 -14.07
C THR A 299 14.24 16.23 -13.23
N ASN A 300 14.58 17.49 -12.87
CA ASN A 300 13.71 18.38 -12.09
C ASN A 300 13.30 17.80 -10.73
N SER A 301 14.14 16.98 -10.11
CA SER A 301 13.89 16.31 -8.84
C SER A 301 12.65 15.38 -8.85
N ILE A 302 12.20 14.94 -10.03
CA ILE A 302 11.12 13.95 -10.15
C ILE A 302 11.75 12.56 -10.17
N ALA A 303 11.35 11.70 -9.23
CA ALA A 303 11.88 10.36 -9.11
C ALA A 303 11.64 9.52 -10.39
N LYS A 304 12.68 8.81 -10.84
CA LYS A 304 12.60 7.75 -11.86
C LYS A 304 12.08 6.45 -11.25
N ALA A 305 12.49 6.15 -10.01
CA ALA A 305 12.05 4.97 -9.28
C ALA A 305 11.83 5.29 -7.80
N GLU A 306 10.77 4.71 -7.23
CA GLU A 306 10.40 4.85 -5.82
C GLU A 306 10.03 3.51 -5.20
N ALA A 307 10.19 3.44 -3.86
CA ALA A 307 9.71 2.33 -3.04
C ALA A 307 9.12 2.82 -1.71
N SER A 308 8.26 2.01 -1.11
CA SER A 308 7.72 2.27 0.23
C SER A 308 7.84 1.02 1.11
N PRO A 309 9.06 0.72 1.61
CA PRO A 309 9.31 -0.49 2.40
C PRO A 309 8.57 -0.50 3.72
N GLY A 310 8.05 -1.67 4.09
CA GLY A 310 7.41 -1.92 5.37
C GLY A 310 8.32 -2.63 6.37
N LEU A 311 8.11 -2.37 7.67
CA LEU A 311 8.88 -2.98 8.77
C LEU A 311 8.90 -4.52 8.70
N PHE A 312 7.82 -5.13 8.23
CA PHE A 312 7.71 -6.59 8.10
C PHE A 312 8.38 -7.14 6.83
N GLY A 313 9.06 -6.29 6.05
CA GLY A 313 9.85 -6.68 4.89
C GLY A 313 9.12 -6.59 3.54
N THR A 314 7.85 -6.18 3.51
CA THR A 314 7.16 -5.88 2.24
C THR A 314 7.87 -4.71 1.55
N TRP A 315 8.21 -4.88 0.25
CA TRP A 315 8.95 -3.91 -0.55
C TRP A 315 8.23 -3.67 -1.88
N PRO A 316 7.25 -2.75 -1.92
CA PRO A 316 6.64 -2.30 -3.16
C PRO A 316 7.50 -1.25 -3.84
N MET A 317 7.60 -1.28 -5.17
CA MET A 317 8.33 -0.28 -5.96
C MET A 317 7.69 -0.03 -7.32
N VAL A 318 7.90 1.17 -7.84
CA VAL A 318 7.55 1.59 -9.20
C VAL A 318 8.78 2.21 -9.85
N ASP A 319 9.09 1.79 -11.06
CA ASP A 319 10.10 2.39 -11.92
C ASP A 319 9.41 2.94 -13.19
N TRP A 320 9.28 4.26 -13.24
CA TRP A 320 8.65 4.94 -14.38
C TRP A 320 9.56 5.02 -15.59
N CYS A 321 10.90 5.02 -15.36
CA CYS A 321 11.85 5.07 -16.45
C CYS A 321 11.87 3.76 -17.25
N ARG A 322 11.85 2.61 -16.54
CA ARG A 322 11.79 1.29 -17.16
C ARG A 322 10.35 0.83 -17.39
N HIS A 323 9.39 1.56 -16.86
CA HIS A 323 7.96 1.25 -16.94
C HIS A 323 7.61 -0.12 -16.37
N TYR A 324 7.95 -0.35 -15.09
CA TYR A 324 7.50 -1.53 -14.35
C TYR A 324 7.08 -1.20 -12.92
N ALA A 325 6.23 -2.04 -12.37
CA ALA A 325 5.93 -2.12 -10.95
C ALA A 325 6.36 -3.49 -10.41
N ALA A 326 6.91 -3.52 -9.20
CA ALA A 326 7.29 -4.78 -8.56
C ALA A 326 6.95 -4.76 -7.07
N ILE A 327 6.75 -5.95 -6.52
CA ILE A 327 6.54 -6.12 -5.09
C ILE A 327 7.21 -7.40 -4.60
N ILE A 328 7.97 -7.28 -3.52
CA ILE A 328 8.38 -8.40 -2.69
C ILE A 328 7.51 -8.36 -1.44
N PHE A 329 6.59 -9.29 -1.32
CA PHE A 329 5.58 -9.34 -0.27
C PHE A 329 5.92 -10.44 0.72
N VAL A 330 6.20 -10.05 1.95
CA VAL A 330 6.61 -10.94 3.02
C VAL A 330 6.00 -10.51 4.35
N LYS A 331 6.04 -11.41 5.35
CA LYS A 331 5.67 -11.10 6.73
C LYS A 331 6.73 -11.68 7.67
N THR A 332 7.67 -10.84 8.09
CA THR A 332 8.67 -11.23 9.07
C THR A 332 9.06 -10.05 9.95
N LEU A 333 9.06 -10.23 11.26
CA LEU A 333 9.47 -9.21 12.22
C LEU A 333 11.00 -9.06 12.32
N LEU A 334 11.73 -10.10 11.92
CA LEU A 334 13.18 -10.12 12.06
C LEU A 334 13.84 -9.68 10.76
N ASN A 335 14.86 -8.82 10.86
CA ASN A 335 15.73 -8.41 9.78
C ASN A 335 15.08 -7.58 8.64
N GLY A 336 13.94 -6.91 8.86
CA GLY A 336 13.35 -6.02 7.85
C GLY A 336 14.34 -4.96 7.34
N GLU A 337 15.15 -4.41 8.25
CA GLU A 337 16.15 -3.39 7.92
C GLU A 337 17.42 -3.95 7.24
N THR A 338 17.75 -5.21 7.44
CA THR A 338 18.96 -5.85 6.85
C THR A 338 18.73 -6.36 5.43
N LYS A 339 17.51 -6.28 4.93
CA LYS A 339 17.14 -6.84 3.61
C LYS A 339 17.35 -5.86 2.46
N ARG A 340 17.74 -4.61 2.72
CA ARG A 340 17.91 -3.59 1.70
C ARG A 340 18.78 -4.07 0.52
N ASP A 341 19.97 -4.62 0.82
CA ASP A 341 20.91 -5.02 -0.23
C ASP A 341 20.32 -6.14 -1.10
N ILE A 342 19.56 -7.07 -0.49
CA ILE A 342 18.87 -8.13 -1.23
C ILE A 342 17.78 -7.51 -2.15
N TYR A 343 17.01 -6.54 -1.67
CA TYR A 343 15.98 -5.89 -2.47
C TYR A 343 16.56 -5.05 -3.60
N MET A 344 17.72 -4.41 -3.38
CA MET A 344 18.41 -3.68 -4.44
C MET A 344 18.98 -4.65 -5.50
N GLN A 345 19.57 -5.78 -5.10
CA GLN A 345 19.98 -6.83 -6.03
C GLN A 345 18.79 -7.38 -6.86
N MET A 346 17.62 -7.56 -6.21
CA MET A 346 16.40 -7.95 -6.92
C MET A 346 15.94 -6.88 -7.91
N LYS A 347 16.05 -5.58 -7.54
CA LYS A 347 15.79 -4.48 -8.47
C LYS A 347 16.75 -4.53 -9.66
N ASP A 348 18.05 -4.68 -9.41
CA ASP A 348 19.07 -4.75 -10.46
C ASP A 348 18.79 -5.92 -11.42
N ALA A 349 18.42 -7.09 -10.89
CA ALA A 349 18.04 -8.25 -11.71
C ALA A 349 16.77 -8.01 -12.56
N ILE A 350 15.84 -7.16 -12.09
CA ILE A 350 14.69 -6.74 -12.90
C ILE A 350 15.16 -5.75 -13.98
N ASP A 351 15.98 -4.77 -13.62
CA ASP A 351 16.47 -3.72 -14.51
C ASP A 351 17.27 -4.27 -15.69
N GLU A 352 18.02 -5.34 -15.50
CA GLU A 352 18.72 -6.06 -16.59
C GLU A 352 17.77 -6.64 -17.64
N LYS A 353 16.55 -7.01 -17.26
CA LYS A 353 15.55 -7.63 -18.15
C LYS A 353 14.52 -6.62 -18.68
N VAL A 354 14.42 -5.42 -18.06
CA VAL A 354 13.48 -4.36 -18.43
C VAL A 354 14.26 -3.09 -18.71
N HIS A 355 14.53 -2.85 -19.98
CA HIS A 355 15.37 -1.72 -20.40
C HIS A 355 14.69 -0.37 -20.18
N PRO A 356 15.47 0.70 -19.88
CA PRO A 356 14.94 2.04 -19.70
C PRO A 356 14.29 2.56 -20.99
N LYS A 357 13.18 3.27 -20.82
CA LYS A 357 12.44 3.97 -21.88
C LYS A 357 12.58 5.50 -21.75
N CYS A 358 13.19 5.97 -20.65
CA CYS A 358 13.53 7.38 -20.45
C CYS A 358 14.98 7.66 -20.89
N GLU A 359 15.25 8.94 -21.24
CA GLU A 359 16.59 9.47 -21.50
C GLU A 359 17.31 9.82 -20.20
#